data_05050731dd3cab19d155c7258a80bac3
#
_entry.id   05050731dd3cab19d155c7258a80bac3
#
_cell.length_a   1.000
_cell.length_b   1.000
_cell.length_c   1.000
_cell.angle_alpha   90.00
_cell.angle_beta   90.00
_cell.angle_gamma   90.00
#
_symmetry.space_group_name_H-M   'P 1'
#
loop_
_entity.id
_entity.type
_entity.pdbx_description
1 polymer ?
#
loop_
_entity_poly.entity_id
_entity_poly.type
_entity_poly.pdbx_seq_one_letter_code
_entity_poly.pdbx_strand_id
1 'polypeptide(L)'
;MKTSDFDFKLPPELLAERPSENRDEARLMVVHKKTGEIEHKLFKDVIDYFDEGDVFILNNTKVFPARLYGNKEKTGAQIEVFLLRELDAESRIWDVLVDPARKIRIGNKLFFTEDDSLVAEVVDNTTSRGRTLRFLFDGSYEEFRRKLKELGETPLPKYIKRKPDAEDAERYQTIYAKEEGAVAAPTAGLHFSKHLLKKLEIKGIDFAEVTLHVGLGTFASVEVEDLSKHKMESEQIIIDQKNCDIVNNAIESKHRVCAVGTTSMRAIETSVSANNRLNPYNGWTNKFIFPPYDFGIADAMITNFHTPKSTLMMMIAAFAGYDLIMKAYKEAIKENYKFYSYGDAMLII
;
A
#
# COMPACT_ATOMS: atom_id res chain seq x y z
N MET A 1 11.65 -0.56 -22.28
CA MET A 1 12.32 -1.05 -21.06
C MET A 1 11.81 -2.44 -20.70
N LYS A 2 12.63 -3.22 -20.07
CA LYS A 2 12.33 -4.60 -19.66
C LYS A 2 12.32 -4.71 -18.13
N THR A 3 11.68 -5.75 -17.59
CA THR A 3 11.70 -6.02 -16.16
C THR A 3 13.12 -6.20 -15.62
N SER A 4 14.00 -6.84 -16.40
CA SER A 4 15.41 -7.01 -16.04
C SER A 4 16.19 -5.69 -15.91
N ASP A 5 15.76 -4.60 -16.53
CA ASP A 5 16.40 -3.30 -16.39
C ASP A 5 16.27 -2.76 -14.94
N PHE A 6 15.23 -3.18 -14.21
CA PHE A 6 14.93 -2.78 -12.85
C PHE A 6 15.49 -3.76 -11.79
N ASP A 7 16.41 -4.63 -12.20
CA ASP A 7 17.07 -5.56 -11.29
C ASP A 7 18.29 -4.92 -10.63
N PHE A 8 18.45 -5.20 -9.35
CA PHE A 8 19.66 -4.83 -8.60
C PHE A 8 19.83 -5.78 -7.42
N LYS A 9 21.06 -5.90 -6.95
CA LYS A 9 21.37 -6.74 -5.80
C LYS A 9 21.01 -5.99 -4.51
N LEU A 10 19.98 -6.43 -3.82
CA LEU A 10 19.56 -5.91 -2.52
C LEU A 10 20.07 -6.84 -1.41
N PRO A 11 20.95 -6.36 -0.53
CA PRO A 11 21.41 -7.13 0.62
C PRO A 11 20.23 -7.42 1.57
N PRO A 12 20.02 -8.68 2.00
CA PRO A 12 18.90 -9.06 2.87
C PRO A 12 18.86 -8.31 4.21
N GLU A 13 20.01 -7.91 4.73
CA GLU A 13 20.15 -7.16 5.98
C GLU A 13 19.60 -5.72 5.91
N LEU A 14 19.35 -5.23 4.71
CA LEU A 14 18.72 -3.93 4.51
C LEU A 14 17.19 -4.00 4.53
N LEU A 15 16.59 -5.19 4.58
CA LEU A 15 15.15 -5.34 4.72
C LEU A 15 14.74 -5.05 6.17
N ALA A 16 13.89 -4.04 6.38
CA ALA A 16 13.45 -3.65 7.72
C ALA A 16 12.31 -4.55 8.20
N GLU A 17 12.55 -5.31 9.26
CA GLU A 17 11.52 -6.14 9.91
C GLU A 17 10.73 -5.40 11.00
N ARG A 18 11.22 -4.21 11.44
CA ARG A 18 10.58 -3.32 12.41
C ARG A 18 10.67 -1.87 11.96
N PRO A 19 9.68 -1.04 12.28
CA PRO A 19 9.76 0.39 12.01
C PRO A 19 10.79 1.07 12.93
N SER A 20 11.19 2.30 12.58
CA SER A 20 11.94 3.18 13.48
C SER A 20 11.15 3.42 14.78
N GLU A 21 11.84 3.66 15.89
CA GLU A 21 11.21 3.90 17.20
C GLU A 21 10.17 5.02 17.11
N ASN A 22 10.58 6.18 16.60
CA ASN A 22 9.66 7.27 16.27
C ASN A 22 9.42 7.30 14.76
N ARG A 23 8.16 7.50 14.35
CA ARG A 23 7.76 7.43 12.92
C ARG A 23 8.56 8.39 12.04
N ASP A 24 8.76 9.62 12.48
CA ASP A 24 9.40 10.70 11.72
C ASP A 24 10.93 10.81 11.92
N GLU A 25 11.53 9.82 12.59
CA GLU A 25 12.98 9.67 12.71
C GLU A 25 13.60 8.65 11.76
N ALA A 26 12.79 8.02 10.88
CA ALA A 26 13.31 7.27 9.75
C ALA A 26 14.20 8.19 8.89
N ARG A 27 15.17 7.62 8.19
CA ARG A 27 15.99 8.39 7.25
C ARG A 27 15.18 8.81 6.04
N LEU A 28 15.51 9.96 5.50
CA LEU A 28 14.93 10.52 4.28
C LEU A 28 16.03 10.78 3.25
N MET A 29 15.94 10.15 2.10
CA MET A 29 16.75 10.53 0.95
C MET A 29 15.97 11.52 0.09
N VAL A 30 16.50 12.74 -0.10
CA VAL A 30 15.89 13.73 -0.98
C VAL A 30 16.56 13.67 -2.33
N VAL A 31 15.77 13.48 -3.38
CA VAL A 31 16.23 13.33 -4.78
C VAL A 31 15.67 14.46 -5.61
N HIS A 32 16.54 15.35 -6.06
CA HIS A 32 16.19 16.50 -6.89
C HIS A 32 16.16 16.13 -8.36
N LYS A 33 14.96 16.04 -8.96
CA LYS A 33 14.78 15.61 -10.37
C LYS A 33 15.53 16.47 -11.37
N LYS A 34 15.58 17.78 -11.13
CA LYS A 34 16.18 18.75 -12.08
C LYS A 34 17.69 18.77 -12.03
N THR A 35 18.28 18.64 -10.86
CA THR A 35 19.74 18.77 -10.66
C THR A 35 20.45 17.42 -10.55
N GLY A 36 19.73 16.36 -10.21
CA GLY A 36 20.30 15.04 -9.91
C GLY A 36 21.05 15.01 -8.58
N GLU A 37 20.85 16.02 -7.72
CA GLU A 37 21.39 16.10 -6.37
C GLU A 37 20.67 15.12 -5.44
N ILE A 38 21.41 14.54 -4.50
CA ILE A 38 20.89 13.64 -3.47
C ILE A 38 21.33 14.15 -2.10
N GLU A 39 20.36 14.33 -1.21
CA GLU A 39 20.59 14.72 0.18
C GLU A 39 20.18 13.61 1.14
N HIS A 40 20.79 13.58 2.32
CA HIS A 40 20.47 12.65 3.41
C HIS A 40 19.96 13.42 4.62
N LYS A 41 18.73 13.14 5.02
CA LYS A 41 17.99 13.84 6.09
C LYS A 41 17.29 12.82 6.99
N LEU A 42 16.54 13.30 7.96
CA LEU A 42 15.52 12.56 8.68
C LEU A 42 14.13 12.92 8.13
N PHE A 43 13.17 12.03 8.28
CA PHE A 43 11.83 12.26 7.71
C PHE A 43 11.16 13.53 8.27
N LYS A 44 11.42 13.88 9.53
CA LYS A 44 10.91 15.13 10.15
C LYS A 44 11.36 16.39 9.42
N ASP A 45 12.45 16.33 8.66
CA ASP A 45 12.98 17.47 7.90
C ASP A 45 12.23 17.68 6.57
N VAL A 46 11.26 16.82 6.24
CA VAL A 46 10.43 16.97 5.03
C VAL A 46 9.75 18.33 4.96
N ILE A 47 9.44 18.91 6.11
CA ILE A 47 8.83 20.24 6.23
C ILE A 47 9.65 21.36 5.59
N ASP A 48 10.97 21.21 5.49
CA ASP A 48 11.88 22.22 4.95
C ASP A 48 11.78 22.34 3.41
N TYR A 49 11.16 21.37 2.75
CA TYR A 49 11.04 21.29 1.29
C TYR A 49 9.71 21.78 0.73
N PHE A 50 8.77 22.17 1.58
CA PHE A 50 7.43 22.60 1.19
C PHE A 50 7.06 23.93 1.83
N ASP A 51 6.22 24.71 1.14
CA ASP A 51 5.81 26.05 1.54
C ASP A 51 4.30 26.13 1.77
N GLU A 52 3.83 27.24 2.35
CA GLU A 52 2.42 27.55 2.53
C GLU A 52 1.65 27.40 1.22
N GLY A 53 0.51 26.72 1.24
CA GLY A 53 -0.34 26.44 0.09
C GLY A 53 0.02 25.17 -0.68
N ASP A 54 1.19 24.54 -0.42
CA ASP A 54 1.49 23.23 -0.97
C ASP A 54 0.54 22.17 -0.41
N VAL A 55 0.26 21.12 -1.17
CA VAL A 55 -0.71 20.07 -0.79
C VAL A 55 -0.06 18.70 -0.73
N PHE A 56 -0.34 17.97 0.34
CA PHE A 56 0.00 16.54 0.47
C PHE A 56 -1.24 15.70 0.23
N ILE A 57 -1.14 14.73 -0.69
CA ILE A 57 -2.21 13.77 -0.97
C ILE A 57 -1.93 12.48 -0.19
N LEU A 58 -2.80 12.18 0.77
CA LEU A 58 -2.69 11.07 1.70
C LEU A 58 -3.66 9.96 1.32
N ASN A 59 -3.23 8.71 1.36
CA ASN A 59 -4.13 7.56 1.25
C ASN A 59 -4.65 7.20 2.65
N ASN A 60 -5.94 7.45 2.91
CA ASN A 60 -6.60 7.25 4.20
C ASN A 60 -7.12 5.83 4.43
N THR A 61 -6.77 4.89 3.56
CA THR A 61 -7.18 3.50 3.72
C THR A 61 -6.71 2.91 5.03
N LYS A 62 -7.55 2.05 5.63
CA LYS A 62 -7.27 1.37 6.90
C LYS A 62 -7.11 -0.13 6.70
N VAL A 63 -6.01 -0.65 7.20
CA VAL A 63 -5.73 -2.09 7.21
C VAL A 63 -6.64 -2.77 8.23
N PHE A 64 -7.23 -3.89 7.85
CA PHE A 64 -7.95 -4.75 8.78
C PHE A 64 -7.16 -6.05 9.04
N PRO A 65 -7.39 -6.75 10.17
CA PRO A 65 -6.71 -7.99 10.49
C PRO A 65 -7.19 -9.11 9.56
N ALA A 66 -6.50 -9.27 8.44
CA ALA A 66 -6.95 -10.08 7.29
C ALA A 66 -6.48 -11.53 7.32
N ARG A 67 -5.57 -11.90 8.24
CA ARG A 67 -5.01 -13.25 8.30
C ARG A 67 -5.69 -14.07 9.37
N LEU A 68 -6.37 -15.15 8.96
CA LEU A 68 -7.07 -16.09 9.84
C LEU A 68 -6.38 -17.44 9.82
N TYR A 69 -6.34 -18.10 10.94
CA TYR A 69 -5.91 -19.50 11.04
C TYR A 69 -7.08 -20.37 11.48
N GLY A 70 -7.14 -21.58 10.94
CA GLY A 70 -8.19 -22.52 11.25
C GLY A 70 -7.79 -23.94 10.89
N ASN A 71 -8.79 -24.82 10.91
CA ASN A 71 -8.60 -26.22 10.62
C ASN A 71 -9.59 -26.68 9.56
N LYS A 72 -9.13 -27.59 8.71
CA LYS A 72 -9.98 -28.22 7.71
C LYS A 72 -10.84 -29.30 8.35
N GLU A 73 -12.14 -29.32 8.00
CA GLU A 73 -13.04 -30.43 8.33
C GLU A 73 -12.42 -31.81 8.02
N LYS A 74 -12.79 -32.81 8.76
CA LYS A 74 -12.39 -34.22 8.62
C LYS A 74 -10.93 -34.56 8.88
N THR A 75 -9.99 -33.68 8.59
CA THR A 75 -8.56 -33.98 8.73
C THR A 75 -7.89 -33.22 9.88
N GLY A 76 -8.53 -32.16 10.40
CA GLY A 76 -7.93 -31.26 11.40
C GLY A 76 -6.68 -30.53 10.90
N ALA A 77 -6.38 -30.61 9.59
CA ALA A 77 -5.18 -29.99 9.04
C ALA A 77 -5.25 -28.47 9.20
N GLN A 78 -4.21 -27.88 9.77
CA GLN A 78 -4.06 -26.42 9.89
C GLN A 78 -4.09 -25.76 8.50
N ILE A 79 -4.78 -24.64 8.44
CA ILE A 79 -4.92 -23.81 7.25
C ILE A 79 -4.73 -22.33 7.61
N GLU A 80 -4.17 -21.56 6.68
CA GLU A 80 -4.18 -20.11 6.68
C GLU A 80 -5.20 -19.63 5.63
N VAL A 81 -6.03 -18.66 6.01
CA VAL A 81 -6.92 -17.94 5.12
C VAL A 81 -6.56 -16.46 5.20
N PHE A 82 -6.25 -15.88 4.06
CA PHE A 82 -5.96 -14.46 3.94
C PHE A 82 -7.12 -13.77 3.22
N LEU A 83 -7.88 -12.97 3.94
CA LEU A 83 -9.01 -12.22 3.41
C LEU A 83 -8.50 -11.14 2.45
N LEU A 84 -9.05 -11.08 1.24
CA LEU A 84 -8.68 -10.07 0.25
C LEU A 84 -9.76 -9.01 0.11
N ARG A 85 -10.99 -9.44 -0.14
CA ARG A 85 -12.09 -8.56 -0.47
C ARG A 85 -13.43 -9.21 -0.15
N GLU A 86 -14.34 -8.45 0.43
CA GLU A 86 -15.74 -8.85 0.54
C GLU A 86 -16.44 -8.70 -0.81
N LEU A 87 -17.03 -9.76 -1.30
CA LEU A 87 -17.75 -9.79 -2.57
C LEU A 87 -19.24 -9.51 -2.37
N ASP A 88 -19.79 -10.02 -1.28
CA ASP A 88 -21.20 -9.85 -0.92
C ASP A 88 -21.33 -9.87 0.61
N ALA A 89 -21.78 -8.75 1.18
CA ALA A 89 -21.92 -8.59 2.62
C ALA A 89 -23.13 -9.35 3.18
N GLU A 90 -24.25 -9.44 2.42
CA GLU A 90 -25.47 -10.11 2.85
C GLU A 90 -25.25 -11.62 2.97
N SER A 91 -24.62 -12.21 1.96
CA SER A 91 -24.27 -13.64 1.93
C SER A 91 -22.92 -13.96 2.57
N ARG A 92 -22.20 -12.95 3.08
CA ARG A 92 -20.87 -13.08 3.70
C ARG A 92 -19.86 -13.81 2.82
N ILE A 93 -19.84 -13.44 1.54
CA ILE A 93 -18.95 -14.03 0.53
C ILE A 93 -17.68 -13.20 0.40
N TRP A 94 -16.55 -13.88 0.48
CA TRP A 94 -15.23 -13.27 0.44
C TRP A 94 -14.31 -13.91 -0.59
N ASP A 95 -13.56 -13.09 -1.30
CA ASP A 95 -12.39 -13.53 -2.06
C ASP A 95 -11.19 -13.62 -1.12
N VAL A 96 -10.48 -14.74 -1.14
CA VAL A 96 -9.40 -15.05 -0.18
C VAL A 96 -8.25 -15.79 -0.86
N LEU A 97 -7.07 -15.72 -0.24
CA LEU A 97 -6.00 -16.70 -0.49
C LEU A 97 -5.98 -17.73 0.62
N VAL A 98 -5.58 -18.96 0.28
CA VAL A 98 -5.49 -20.05 1.23
C VAL A 98 -4.14 -20.77 1.16
N ASP A 99 -3.68 -21.28 2.30
CA ASP A 99 -2.49 -22.11 2.38
C ASP A 99 -2.70 -23.27 3.39
N PRO A 100 -2.41 -24.52 3.00
CA PRO A 100 -1.95 -25.04 1.72
C PRO A 100 -3.09 -25.19 0.68
N ALA A 101 -3.00 -24.46 -0.42
CA ALA A 101 -4.07 -24.39 -1.43
C ALA A 101 -4.46 -25.74 -2.05
N ARG A 102 -3.49 -26.65 -2.22
CA ARG A 102 -3.73 -27.98 -2.82
C ARG A 102 -4.69 -28.86 -2.01
N LYS A 103 -4.81 -28.60 -0.71
CA LYS A 103 -5.66 -29.37 0.21
C LYS A 103 -7.07 -28.78 0.39
N ILE A 104 -7.30 -27.54 -0.10
CA ILE A 104 -8.54 -26.80 0.10
C ILE A 104 -9.31 -26.75 -1.23
N ARG A 105 -10.44 -27.47 -1.30
CA ARG A 105 -11.26 -27.65 -2.51
C ARG A 105 -12.68 -27.17 -2.27
N ILE A 106 -13.41 -26.89 -3.35
CA ILE A 106 -14.84 -26.56 -3.31
C ILE A 106 -15.60 -27.60 -2.47
N GLY A 107 -16.50 -27.13 -1.62
CA GLY A 107 -17.30 -27.92 -0.69
C GLY A 107 -16.58 -28.28 0.62
N ASN A 108 -15.29 -27.92 0.80
CA ASN A 108 -14.65 -28.09 2.10
C ASN A 108 -15.15 -27.03 3.09
N LYS A 109 -15.32 -27.45 4.35
CA LYS A 109 -15.56 -26.54 5.47
C LYS A 109 -14.26 -26.28 6.23
N LEU A 110 -14.09 -25.03 6.62
CA LEU A 110 -12.95 -24.50 7.34
C LEU A 110 -13.45 -23.93 8.67
N PHE A 111 -12.87 -24.38 9.76
CA PHE A 111 -13.28 -24.05 11.13
C PHE A 111 -12.25 -23.12 11.76
N PHE A 112 -12.68 -21.96 12.28
CA PHE A 112 -11.80 -20.92 12.83
C PHE A 112 -11.89 -20.79 14.34
N THR A 113 -12.83 -21.45 14.97
CA THR A 113 -13.04 -21.45 16.43
C THR A 113 -13.25 -22.87 16.93
N GLU A 114 -12.93 -23.12 18.20
CA GLU A 114 -13.11 -24.42 18.84
C GLU A 114 -14.60 -24.79 19.03
N ASP A 115 -15.45 -23.77 19.18
CA ASP A 115 -16.90 -23.90 19.39
C ASP A 115 -17.71 -23.89 18.07
N ASP A 116 -17.02 -23.96 16.92
CA ASP A 116 -17.62 -23.90 15.60
C ASP A 116 -18.47 -22.66 15.33
N SER A 117 -18.29 -21.60 16.12
CA SER A 117 -19.05 -20.34 15.97
C SER A 117 -18.69 -19.56 14.70
N LEU A 118 -17.52 -19.83 14.11
CA LEU A 118 -17.13 -19.27 12.82
C LEU A 118 -16.61 -20.38 11.89
N VAL A 119 -17.38 -20.68 10.87
CA VAL A 119 -17.06 -21.68 9.84
C VAL A 119 -17.15 -21.02 8.47
N ALA A 120 -16.34 -21.44 7.52
CA ALA A 120 -16.51 -21.05 6.12
C ALA A 120 -16.58 -22.26 5.21
N GLU A 121 -17.38 -22.16 4.15
CA GLU A 121 -17.47 -23.11 3.07
C GLU A 121 -16.73 -22.57 1.83
N VAL A 122 -15.92 -23.40 1.20
CA VAL A 122 -15.28 -23.07 -0.07
C VAL A 122 -16.30 -23.22 -1.18
N VAL A 123 -16.71 -22.13 -1.80
CA VAL A 123 -17.75 -22.11 -2.84
C VAL A 123 -17.19 -22.05 -4.26
N ASP A 124 -15.96 -21.49 -4.44
CA ASP A 124 -15.30 -21.42 -5.75
C ASP A 124 -13.76 -21.35 -5.64
N ASN A 125 -13.09 -21.59 -6.77
CA ASN A 125 -11.66 -21.43 -6.97
C ASN A 125 -11.40 -20.27 -7.94
N THR A 126 -10.68 -19.22 -7.52
CA THR A 126 -10.43 -18.04 -8.35
C THR A 126 -9.06 -18.08 -9.03
N THR A 127 -8.03 -18.51 -8.32
CA THR A 127 -6.66 -18.68 -8.83
C THR A 127 -6.01 -19.94 -8.23
N SER A 128 -4.73 -20.18 -8.52
CA SER A 128 -3.99 -21.32 -7.96
C SER A 128 -4.02 -21.37 -6.42
N ARG A 129 -4.04 -20.20 -5.75
CA ARG A 129 -4.18 -20.06 -4.29
C ARG A 129 -5.47 -19.35 -3.87
N GLY A 130 -6.21 -18.77 -4.80
CA GLY A 130 -7.44 -18.04 -4.56
C GLY A 130 -8.64 -18.95 -4.37
N ARG A 131 -9.50 -18.59 -3.44
CA ARG A 131 -10.79 -19.24 -3.17
C ARG A 131 -11.85 -18.18 -2.93
N THR A 132 -13.08 -18.53 -3.20
CA THR A 132 -14.24 -17.80 -2.70
C THR A 132 -14.79 -18.58 -1.50
N LEU A 133 -14.89 -17.90 -0.36
CA LEU A 133 -15.45 -18.46 0.86
C LEU A 133 -16.81 -17.83 1.15
N ARG A 134 -17.76 -18.64 1.59
CA ARG A 134 -18.99 -18.20 2.24
C ARG A 134 -18.88 -18.48 3.73
N PHE A 135 -18.89 -17.44 4.56
CA PHE A 135 -18.88 -17.60 6.00
C PHE A 135 -20.26 -17.97 6.53
N LEU A 136 -20.29 -19.00 7.35
CA LEU A 136 -21.46 -19.48 8.07
C LEU A 136 -21.33 -18.98 9.51
N PHE A 137 -22.15 -18.02 9.88
CA PHE A 137 -22.12 -17.39 11.19
C PHE A 137 -23.54 -17.08 11.64
N ASP A 138 -23.90 -17.48 12.86
CA ASP A 138 -25.20 -17.17 13.45
C ASP A 138 -25.10 -15.86 14.24
N GLY A 139 -25.62 -14.79 13.65
CA GLY A 139 -25.56 -13.44 14.23
C GLY A 139 -25.65 -12.34 13.18
N SER A 140 -25.66 -11.10 13.64
CA SER A 140 -25.69 -9.92 12.79
C SER A 140 -24.39 -9.76 11.98
N TYR A 141 -24.43 -8.88 10.96
CA TYR A 141 -23.23 -8.57 10.18
C TYR A 141 -22.15 -7.88 11.04
N GLU A 142 -22.54 -7.03 11.97
CA GLU A 142 -21.65 -6.34 12.89
C GLU A 142 -20.94 -7.33 13.83
N GLU A 143 -21.66 -8.34 14.32
CA GLU A 143 -21.09 -9.41 15.15
C GLU A 143 -20.13 -10.27 14.36
N PHE A 144 -20.47 -10.62 13.13
CA PHE A 144 -19.57 -11.32 12.21
C PHE A 144 -18.28 -10.51 11.97
N ARG A 145 -18.38 -9.23 11.64
CA ARG A 145 -17.21 -8.35 11.43
C ARG A 145 -16.35 -8.24 12.69
N ARG A 146 -16.97 -8.14 13.86
CA ARG A 146 -16.26 -8.15 15.15
C ARG A 146 -15.52 -9.46 15.37
N LYS A 147 -16.16 -10.60 15.08
CA LYS A 147 -15.54 -11.93 15.20
C LYS A 147 -14.33 -12.09 14.27
N LEU A 148 -14.41 -11.62 13.02
CA LEU A 148 -13.28 -11.60 12.10
C LEU A 148 -12.12 -10.77 12.65
N LYS A 149 -12.39 -9.61 13.26
CA LYS A 149 -11.37 -8.75 13.87
C LYS A 149 -10.71 -9.37 15.10
N GLU A 150 -11.47 -10.08 15.90
CA GLU A 150 -10.95 -10.79 17.09
C GLU A 150 -10.00 -11.93 16.73
N LEU A 151 -10.32 -12.68 15.69
CA LEU A 151 -9.55 -13.85 15.25
C LEU A 151 -8.42 -13.51 14.28
N GLY A 152 -8.54 -12.38 13.60
CA GLY A 152 -7.61 -11.97 12.56
C GLY A 152 -6.30 -11.42 13.12
N GLU A 153 -5.21 -11.71 12.43
CA GLU A 153 -3.90 -11.11 12.70
C GLU A 153 -3.59 -10.00 11.68
N THR A 154 -2.77 -9.03 12.13
CA THR A 154 -2.24 -7.97 11.25
C THR A 154 -1.52 -8.59 10.06
N PRO A 155 -1.87 -8.21 8.82
CA PRO A 155 -1.36 -8.85 7.61
C PRO A 155 0.03 -8.32 7.23
N LEU A 156 1.03 -8.53 8.09
CA LEU A 156 2.40 -8.13 7.79
C LEU A 156 2.90 -8.75 6.47
N PRO A 157 3.70 -8.03 5.69
CA PRO A 157 4.31 -8.55 4.46
C PRO A 157 5.17 -9.78 4.73
N LYS A 158 5.19 -10.71 3.78
CA LYS A 158 5.88 -12.02 3.92
C LYS A 158 7.40 -11.95 4.14
N TYR A 159 8.05 -10.83 3.80
CA TYR A 159 9.48 -10.68 4.07
C TYR A 159 9.77 -10.51 5.57
N ILE A 160 8.79 -10.05 6.35
CA ILE A 160 8.84 -10.00 7.80
C ILE A 160 8.57 -11.42 8.33
N LYS A 161 9.62 -12.11 8.74
CA LYS A 161 9.55 -13.53 9.11
C LYS A 161 9.06 -13.78 10.54
N ARG A 162 9.03 -12.74 11.37
CA ARG A 162 8.47 -12.83 12.72
C ARG A 162 6.95 -12.83 12.70
N LYS A 163 6.33 -13.38 13.74
CA LYS A 163 4.88 -13.22 13.94
C LYS A 163 4.53 -11.77 14.25
N PRO A 164 3.34 -11.30 13.83
CA PRO A 164 2.82 -10.01 14.29
C PRO A 164 2.74 -9.98 15.82
N ASP A 165 3.06 -8.84 16.40
CA ASP A 165 2.84 -8.57 17.83
C ASP A 165 1.78 -7.46 18.02
N ALA A 166 1.44 -7.15 19.25
CA ALA A 166 0.40 -6.17 19.57
C ALA A 166 0.74 -4.76 19.03
N GLU A 167 2.01 -4.41 18.95
CA GLU A 167 2.48 -3.13 18.43
C GLU A 167 2.20 -3.00 16.92
N ASP A 168 2.30 -4.10 16.15
CA ASP A 168 2.09 -4.08 14.70
C ASP A 168 0.68 -3.65 14.31
N ALA A 169 -0.33 -3.93 15.13
CA ALA A 169 -1.70 -3.50 14.87
C ALA A 169 -1.82 -1.96 14.77
N GLU A 170 -1.01 -1.24 15.54
CA GLU A 170 -0.93 0.22 15.53
C GLU A 170 0.14 0.72 14.53
N ARG A 171 1.32 0.08 14.51
CA ARG A 171 2.48 0.55 13.73
C ARG A 171 2.33 0.29 12.25
N TYR A 172 1.65 -0.79 11.84
CA TYR A 172 1.33 -1.08 10.43
C TYR A 172 0.04 -0.40 9.99
N GLN A 173 -0.16 0.84 10.46
CA GLN A 173 -1.29 1.70 10.19
C GLN A 173 -0.84 3.15 10.13
N THR A 174 -1.33 3.94 9.17
CA THR A 174 -1.10 5.38 9.17
C THR A 174 -1.90 6.03 10.29
N ILE A 175 -1.41 7.17 10.81
CA ILE A 175 -2.10 7.90 11.88
C ILE A 175 -3.39 8.58 11.40
N TYR A 176 -3.62 8.64 10.09
CA TYR A 176 -4.79 9.20 9.43
C TYR A 176 -5.67 8.13 8.74
N ALA A 177 -5.45 6.86 9.03
CA ALA A 177 -6.26 5.78 8.48
C ALA A 177 -7.72 5.86 8.95
N LYS A 178 -8.67 5.83 8.00
CA LYS A 178 -10.12 5.97 8.26
C LYS A 178 -10.91 4.84 7.61
N GLU A 179 -10.75 4.65 6.31
CA GLU A 179 -11.57 3.80 5.46
C GLU A 179 -11.06 2.36 5.44
N GLU A 180 -11.74 1.46 6.15
CA GLU A 180 -11.35 0.06 6.26
C GLU A 180 -11.58 -0.70 4.96
N GLY A 181 -10.58 -1.45 4.50
CA GLY A 181 -10.67 -2.26 3.26
C GLY A 181 -9.33 -2.71 2.71
N ALA A 182 -8.21 -2.25 3.27
CA ALA A 182 -6.88 -2.62 2.82
C ALA A 182 -6.34 -3.85 3.56
N VAL A 183 -5.56 -4.66 2.85
CA VAL A 183 -4.78 -5.77 3.40
C VAL A 183 -3.29 -5.45 3.49
N ALA A 184 -2.90 -4.25 3.08
CA ALA A 184 -1.56 -3.72 3.27
C ALA A 184 -1.63 -2.19 3.51
N ALA A 185 -0.72 -1.68 4.34
CA ALA A 185 -0.66 -0.25 4.64
C ALA A 185 -0.07 0.56 3.48
N PRO A 186 -0.50 1.82 3.26
CA PRO A 186 0.19 2.78 2.40
C PRO A 186 1.46 3.26 3.10
N THR A 187 2.54 2.48 2.97
CA THR A 187 3.69 2.47 3.88
C THR A 187 4.49 3.78 3.94
N ALA A 188 4.50 4.58 2.88
CA ALA A 188 5.10 5.92 2.92
C ALA A 188 4.42 6.85 3.95
N GLY A 189 3.14 6.62 4.21
CA GLY A 189 2.39 7.36 5.24
C GLY A 189 2.73 6.96 6.68
N LEU A 190 3.39 5.82 6.88
CA LEU A 190 3.78 5.36 8.22
C LEU A 190 4.82 6.26 8.89
N HIS A 191 5.56 7.04 8.09
CA HIS A 191 6.58 7.96 8.57
C HIS A 191 6.01 9.23 9.21
N PHE A 192 4.74 9.56 8.98
CA PHE A 192 4.13 10.74 9.59
C PHE A 192 3.79 10.48 11.06
N SER A 193 4.29 11.34 11.94
CA SER A 193 3.85 11.46 13.32
C SER A 193 2.72 12.51 13.43
N LYS A 194 1.90 12.43 14.46
CA LYS A 194 0.89 13.46 14.77
C LYS A 194 1.52 14.84 14.94
N HIS A 195 2.72 14.86 15.53
CA HIS A 195 3.49 16.10 15.74
C HIS A 195 3.93 16.71 14.40
N LEU A 196 4.48 15.89 13.49
CA LEU A 196 4.91 16.36 12.18
C LEU A 196 3.73 16.86 11.34
N LEU A 197 2.61 16.12 11.30
CA LEU A 197 1.41 16.60 10.58
C LEU A 197 0.93 17.95 11.13
N LYS A 198 0.93 18.12 12.46
CA LYS A 198 0.53 19.39 13.06
C LYS A 198 1.49 20.54 12.72
N LYS A 199 2.79 20.28 12.64
CA LYS A 199 3.76 21.29 12.18
C LYS A 199 3.55 21.70 10.72
N LEU A 200 3.29 20.72 9.85
CA LEU A 200 2.98 20.97 8.44
C LEU A 200 1.70 21.80 8.29
N GLU A 201 0.64 21.46 9.03
CA GLU A 201 -0.61 22.21 9.05
C GLU A 201 -0.38 23.67 9.53
N ILE A 202 0.40 23.88 10.60
CA ILE A 202 0.75 25.21 11.10
C ILE A 202 1.57 26.01 10.07
N LYS A 203 2.42 25.34 9.29
CA LYS A 203 3.16 25.97 8.19
C LYS A 203 2.26 26.38 7.02
N GLY A 204 1.00 25.93 6.99
CA GLY A 204 0.05 26.23 5.92
C GLY A 204 0.06 25.21 4.79
N ILE A 205 0.55 24.00 5.05
CA ILE A 205 0.44 22.87 4.11
C ILE A 205 -0.97 22.30 4.21
N ASP A 206 -1.63 22.16 3.07
CA ASP A 206 -2.94 21.53 2.97
C ASP A 206 -2.84 20.02 2.79
N PHE A 207 -3.88 19.31 3.23
CA PHE A 207 -3.99 17.86 3.09
C PHE A 207 -5.26 17.49 2.30
N ALA A 208 -5.06 16.72 1.24
CA ALA A 208 -6.14 16.07 0.51
C ALA A 208 -6.09 14.56 0.74
N GLU A 209 -7.24 13.93 0.85
CA GLU A 209 -7.34 12.49 1.09
C GLU A 209 -7.86 11.76 -0.16
N VAL A 210 -7.26 10.62 -0.44
CA VAL A 210 -7.77 9.63 -1.38
C VAL A 210 -7.91 8.31 -0.64
N THR A 211 -8.85 7.47 -1.04
CA THR A 211 -8.91 6.09 -0.58
C THR A 211 -8.49 5.17 -1.72
N LEU A 212 -7.43 4.41 -1.53
CA LEU A 212 -7.10 3.27 -2.38
C LEU A 212 -6.89 2.07 -1.47
N HIS A 213 -7.76 1.07 -1.57
CA HIS A 213 -7.65 -0.16 -0.79
C HIS A 213 -6.56 -1.04 -1.37
N VAL A 214 -5.42 -1.09 -0.67
CA VAL A 214 -4.22 -1.78 -1.12
C VAL A 214 -4.40 -3.29 -1.03
N GLY A 215 -4.26 -3.97 -2.17
CA GLY A 215 -4.24 -5.42 -2.29
C GLY A 215 -2.84 -6.02 -2.20
N LEU A 216 -2.75 -7.34 -2.25
CA LEU A 216 -1.46 -8.06 -2.20
C LEU A 216 -0.62 -7.91 -3.47
N GLY A 217 -1.27 -7.73 -4.62
CA GLY A 217 -0.61 -7.62 -5.92
C GLY A 217 0.35 -6.44 -6.03
N THR A 218 0.15 -5.41 -5.22
CA THR A 218 1.04 -4.24 -5.18
C THR A 218 2.48 -4.58 -4.80
N PHE A 219 2.70 -5.66 -4.05
CA PHE A 219 4.03 -6.11 -3.61
C PHE A 219 4.57 -7.29 -4.44
N ALA A 220 3.83 -7.76 -5.43
CA ALA A 220 4.29 -8.83 -6.29
C ALA A 220 5.36 -8.34 -7.26
N SER A 221 6.39 -9.15 -7.49
CA SER A 221 7.36 -8.90 -8.54
C SER A 221 6.72 -9.09 -9.91
N VAL A 222 7.15 -8.31 -10.90
CA VAL A 222 6.74 -8.49 -12.29
C VAL A 222 7.44 -9.73 -12.84
N GLU A 223 6.65 -10.71 -13.29
CA GLU A 223 7.16 -12.01 -13.78
C GLU A 223 7.45 -12.02 -15.29
N VAL A 224 6.86 -11.07 -16.01
CA VAL A 224 7.03 -10.95 -17.48
C VAL A 224 8.16 -10.01 -17.82
N GLU A 225 8.95 -10.32 -18.85
CA GLU A 225 10.08 -9.48 -19.24
C GLU A 225 9.62 -8.21 -19.98
N ASP A 226 8.59 -8.32 -20.80
CA ASP A 226 7.97 -7.20 -21.49
C ASP A 226 6.93 -6.54 -20.58
N LEU A 227 7.22 -5.32 -20.11
CA LEU A 227 6.36 -4.58 -19.17
C LEU A 227 4.94 -4.37 -19.69
N SER A 228 4.77 -4.23 -21.00
CA SER A 228 3.45 -4.03 -21.62
C SER A 228 2.50 -5.23 -21.46
N LYS A 229 3.06 -6.40 -21.13
CA LYS A 229 2.31 -7.64 -20.91
C LYS A 229 1.95 -7.88 -19.44
N HIS A 230 2.48 -7.07 -18.53
CA HIS A 230 2.12 -7.18 -17.11
C HIS A 230 0.69 -6.71 -16.88
N LYS A 231 -0.05 -7.50 -16.11
CA LYS A 231 -1.42 -7.16 -15.70
C LYS A 231 -1.44 -6.84 -14.21
N MET A 232 -1.72 -5.58 -13.90
CA MET A 232 -1.95 -5.16 -12.52
C MET A 232 -3.26 -5.75 -11.99
N GLU A 233 -3.26 -6.15 -10.72
CA GLU A 233 -4.50 -6.42 -10.00
C GLU A 233 -5.30 -5.13 -9.84
N SER A 234 -6.64 -5.28 -9.88
CA SER A 234 -7.53 -4.14 -9.70
C SER A 234 -7.67 -3.80 -8.23
N GLU A 235 -7.58 -2.51 -7.91
CA GLU A 235 -7.80 -1.97 -6.57
C GLU A 235 -8.88 -0.89 -6.60
N GLN A 236 -9.67 -0.83 -5.54
CA GLN A 236 -10.74 0.15 -5.42
C GLN A 236 -10.18 1.52 -5.05
N ILE A 237 -10.66 2.55 -5.72
CA ILE A 237 -10.31 3.96 -5.47
C ILE A 237 -11.57 4.76 -5.21
N ILE A 238 -11.50 5.66 -4.23
CA ILE A 238 -12.52 6.67 -3.95
C ILE A 238 -11.82 8.01 -3.77
N ILE A 239 -12.24 9.03 -4.53
CA ILE A 239 -11.81 10.42 -4.41
C ILE A 239 -13.06 11.28 -4.46
N ASP A 240 -13.33 12.05 -3.43
CA ASP A 240 -14.48 12.93 -3.37
C ASP A 240 -14.21 14.33 -3.96
N GLN A 241 -15.28 15.09 -4.20
CA GLN A 241 -15.19 16.43 -4.78
C GLN A 241 -14.37 17.40 -3.91
N LYS A 242 -14.55 17.34 -2.59
CA LYS A 242 -13.84 18.22 -1.64
C LYS A 242 -12.33 18.08 -1.76
N ASN A 243 -11.84 16.85 -1.81
CA ASN A 243 -10.42 16.56 -1.96
C ASN A 243 -9.89 16.96 -3.35
N CYS A 244 -10.70 16.79 -4.39
CA CYS A 244 -10.37 17.31 -5.73
C CYS A 244 -10.23 18.82 -5.74
N ASP A 245 -11.11 19.54 -5.06
CA ASP A 245 -11.09 21.01 -5.00
C ASP A 245 -9.82 21.51 -4.31
N ILE A 246 -9.38 20.89 -3.20
CA ILE A 246 -8.13 21.21 -2.51
C ILE A 246 -6.94 21.10 -3.47
N VAL A 247 -6.81 19.96 -4.16
CA VAL A 247 -5.70 19.70 -5.10
C VAL A 247 -5.75 20.67 -6.29
N ASN A 248 -6.92 20.84 -6.88
CA ASN A 248 -7.09 21.70 -8.05
C ASN A 248 -6.82 23.17 -7.74
N ASN A 249 -7.19 23.65 -6.54
CA ASN A 249 -6.87 25.00 -6.10
C ASN A 249 -5.36 25.22 -5.94
N ALA A 250 -4.63 24.23 -5.43
CA ALA A 250 -3.17 24.30 -5.35
C ALA A 250 -2.54 24.37 -6.75
N ILE A 251 -3.02 23.54 -7.69
CA ILE A 251 -2.54 23.56 -9.08
C ILE A 251 -2.78 24.95 -9.74
N GLU A 252 -3.98 25.51 -9.58
CA GLU A 252 -4.34 26.83 -10.12
C GLU A 252 -3.47 27.94 -9.52
N SER A 253 -3.18 27.83 -8.23
CA SER A 253 -2.34 28.79 -7.49
C SER A 253 -0.84 28.54 -7.68
N LYS A 254 -0.44 27.53 -8.48
CA LYS A 254 0.95 27.12 -8.75
C LYS A 254 1.72 26.68 -7.50
N HIS A 255 1.01 26.15 -6.51
CA HIS A 255 1.60 25.45 -5.38
C HIS A 255 1.93 24.01 -5.75
N ARG A 256 2.85 23.38 -5.02
CA ARG A 256 3.24 22.00 -5.26
C ARG A 256 2.19 21.03 -4.76
N VAL A 257 2.05 19.95 -5.51
CA VAL A 257 1.26 18.80 -5.11
C VAL A 257 2.19 17.60 -4.87
N CYS A 258 2.21 17.09 -3.64
CA CYS A 258 3.03 15.96 -3.24
C CYS A 258 2.17 14.71 -3.01
N ALA A 259 2.38 13.67 -3.80
CA ALA A 259 1.75 12.37 -3.56
C ALA A 259 2.51 11.61 -2.46
N VAL A 260 1.83 11.27 -1.38
CA VAL A 260 2.39 10.45 -0.30
C VAL A 260 2.08 8.98 -0.58
N GLY A 261 3.08 8.28 -1.09
CA GLY A 261 3.02 6.89 -1.48
C GLY A 261 2.65 6.65 -2.95
N THR A 262 3.10 5.52 -3.46
CA THR A 262 2.78 5.04 -4.81
C THR A 262 1.28 4.80 -5.00
N THR A 263 0.57 4.48 -3.93
CA THR A 263 -0.90 4.29 -3.94
C THR A 263 -1.64 5.61 -4.18
N SER A 264 -1.23 6.70 -3.51
CA SER A 264 -1.78 8.04 -3.76
C SER A 264 -1.48 8.49 -5.19
N MET A 265 -0.24 8.27 -5.66
CA MET A 265 0.14 8.58 -7.05
C MET A 265 -0.74 7.83 -8.05
N ARG A 266 -0.94 6.52 -7.86
CA ARG A 266 -1.77 5.72 -8.76
C ARG A 266 -3.25 6.15 -8.73
N ALA A 267 -3.77 6.53 -7.56
CA ALA A 267 -5.13 7.02 -7.42
C ALA A 267 -5.36 8.30 -8.23
N ILE A 268 -4.51 9.31 -8.04
CA ILE A 268 -4.66 10.59 -8.74
C ILE A 268 -4.43 10.47 -10.24
N GLU A 269 -3.44 9.66 -10.68
CA GLU A 269 -3.20 9.41 -12.10
C GLU A 269 -4.29 8.55 -12.77
N THR A 270 -5.11 7.87 -12.00
CA THR A 270 -6.31 7.19 -12.55
C THR A 270 -7.43 8.17 -12.83
N SER A 271 -7.55 9.23 -12.04
CA SER A 271 -8.66 10.19 -12.08
C SER A 271 -8.28 11.53 -12.73
N VAL A 272 -7.06 11.68 -13.23
CA VAL A 272 -6.60 12.91 -13.89
C VAL A 272 -7.33 13.13 -15.21
N SER A 273 -7.78 14.37 -15.45
CA SER A 273 -8.37 14.80 -16.73
C SER A 273 -7.30 15.21 -17.73
N ALA A 274 -7.71 15.36 -18.99
CA ALA A 274 -6.83 15.86 -20.07
C ALA A 274 -6.26 17.27 -19.80
N ASN A 275 -6.90 18.04 -18.91
CA ASN A 275 -6.46 19.38 -18.51
C ASN A 275 -5.65 19.36 -17.19
N ASN A 276 -5.10 18.22 -16.81
CA ASN A 276 -4.32 18.03 -15.58
C ASN A 276 -5.07 18.47 -14.32
N ARG A 277 -6.35 18.17 -14.24
CA ARG A 277 -7.18 18.39 -13.04
C ARG A 277 -7.60 17.06 -12.45
N LEU A 278 -7.65 17.00 -11.13
CA LEU A 278 -8.17 15.87 -10.41
C LEU A 278 -9.70 15.89 -10.44
N ASN A 279 -10.31 14.74 -10.78
CA ASN A 279 -11.76 14.58 -10.79
C ASN A 279 -12.21 13.63 -9.68
N PRO A 280 -13.44 13.77 -9.17
CA PRO A 280 -14.03 12.77 -8.31
C PRO A 280 -14.05 11.41 -8.98
N TYR A 281 -13.80 10.38 -8.22
CA TYR A 281 -13.75 9.01 -8.73
C TYR A 281 -14.24 8.01 -7.68
N ASN A 282 -15.06 7.07 -8.11
CA ASN A 282 -15.43 5.91 -7.30
C ASN A 282 -15.47 4.70 -8.22
N GLY A 283 -14.46 3.85 -8.12
CA GLY A 283 -14.33 2.71 -9.03
C GLY A 283 -13.06 1.92 -8.81
N TRP A 284 -12.63 1.23 -9.84
CA TRP A 284 -11.49 0.31 -9.80
C TRP A 284 -10.39 0.78 -10.72
N THR A 285 -9.13 0.56 -10.33
CA THR A 285 -7.96 0.81 -11.18
C THR A 285 -7.08 -0.42 -11.27
N ASN A 286 -6.62 -0.71 -12.47
CA ASN A 286 -5.52 -1.63 -12.76
C ASN A 286 -4.37 -0.88 -13.47
N LYS A 287 -4.29 0.43 -13.26
CA LYS A 287 -3.28 1.28 -13.90
C LYS A 287 -1.87 0.83 -13.51
N PHE A 288 -1.07 0.49 -14.50
CA PHE A 288 0.34 0.20 -14.39
C PHE A 288 1.15 1.37 -14.95
N ILE A 289 1.95 2.02 -14.11
CA ILE A 289 2.77 3.18 -14.49
C ILE A 289 4.23 2.73 -14.58
N PHE A 290 4.82 2.90 -15.73
CA PHE A 290 6.22 2.60 -16.02
C PHE A 290 6.74 3.55 -17.10
N PRO A 291 8.08 3.75 -17.26
CA PRO A 291 8.63 4.68 -18.24
C PRO A 291 8.40 4.24 -19.71
N PRO A 292 8.08 5.17 -20.64
CA PRO A 292 7.82 6.59 -20.37
C PRO A 292 6.39 6.83 -19.90
N TYR A 293 6.19 7.77 -18.97
CA TYR A 293 4.87 8.17 -18.48
C TYR A 293 4.89 9.66 -18.12
N ASP A 294 3.88 10.42 -18.55
CA ASP A 294 3.70 11.83 -18.23
C ASP A 294 2.69 11.98 -17.10
N PHE A 295 3.16 12.45 -15.94
CA PHE A 295 2.33 12.66 -14.76
C PHE A 295 1.55 13.97 -14.85
N GLY A 296 0.25 13.93 -14.53
CA GLY A 296 -0.64 15.06 -14.72
C GLY A 296 -0.87 15.93 -13.47
N ILE A 297 -0.61 15.41 -12.26
CA ILE A 297 -1.03 16.08 -11.01
C ILE A 297 0.16 16.39 -10.10
N ALA A 298 0.96 15.39 -9.72
CA ALA A 298 1.95 15.56 -8.67
C ALA A 298 3.28 16.13 -9.19
N ASP A 299 3.81 17.12 -8.45
CA ASP A 299 5.14 17.70 -8.66
C ASP A 299 6.21 16.99 -7.84
N ALA A 300 5.81 16.44 -6.68
CA ALA A 300 6.66 15.74 -5.74
C ALA A 300 6.03 14.42 -5.29
N MET A 301 6.87 13.53 -4.77
CA MET A 301 6.44 12.23 -4.28
C MET A 301 7.25 11.81 -3.06
N ILE A 302 6.57 11.36 -2.02
CA ILE A 302 7.17 10.65 -0.89
C ILE A 302 6.91 9.16 -1.07
N THR A 303 7.93 8.33 -0.93
CA THR A 303 7.81 6.88 -1.09
C THR A 303 8.81 6.14 -0.21
N ASN A 304 8.65 4.82 -0.04
CA ASN A 304 9.67 3.94 0.53
C ASN A 304 10.68 3.51 -0.55
N PHE A 305 11.74 2.84 -0.14
CA PHE A 305 12.60 2.10 -1.05
C PHE A 305 11.96 0.76 -1.41
N HIS A 306 11.84 0.48 -2.70
CA HIS A 306 11.15 -0.69 -3.24
C HIS A 306 12.10 -1.79 -3.65
N THR A 307 11.57 -3.00 -3.84
CA THR A 307 12.37 -4.16 -4.25
C THR A 307 12.68 -4.19 -5.73
N PRO A 308 13.72 -4.93 -6.12
CA PRO A 308 14.02 -5.19 -7.51
C PRO A 308 12.79 -5.71 -8.26
N LYS A 309 12.65 -5.29 -9.52
CA LYS A 309 11.59 -5.75 -10.45
C LYS A 309 10.15 -5.49 -9.99
N SER A 310 9.94 -4.62 -9.01
CA SER A 310 8.60 -4.26 -8.55
C SER A 310 7.95 -3.20 -9.44
N THR A 311 6.63 -3.25 -9.57
CA THR A 311 5.84 -2.21 -10.25
C THR A 311 6.05 -0.83 -9.61
N LEU A 312 6.32 -0.81 -8.31
CA LEU A 312 6.56 0.42 -7.55
C LEU A 312 7.89 1.08 -7.94
N MET A 313 8.95 0.28 -8.12
CA MET A 313 10.23 0.81 -8.62
C MET A 313 10.10 1.39 -10.04
N MET A 314 9.30 0.75 -10.89
CA MET A 314 9.03 1.23 -12.24
C MET A 314 8.29 2.58 -12.22
N MET A 315 7.33 2.76 -11.32
CA MET A 315 6.61 4.02 -11.15
C MET A 315 7.54 5.16 -10.74
N ILE A 316 8.40 4.97 -9.73
CA ILE A 316 9.32 6.04 -9.31
C ILE A 316 10.37 6.35 -10.37
N ALA A 317 10.81 5.35 -11.15
CA ALA A 317 11.69 5.55 -12.29
C ALA A 317 10.98 6.32 -13.44
N ALA A 318 9.67 6.11 -13.64
CA ALA A 318 8.88 6.93 -14.55
C ALA A 318 8.78 8.38 -14.06
N PHE A 319 8.70 8.61 -12.72
CA PHE A 319 8.52 9.94 -12.15
C PHE A 319 9.80 10.78 -12.11
N ALA A 320 10.94 10.18 -11.83
CA ALA A 320 12.20 10.90 -11.63
C ALA A 320 13.24 10.67 -12.75
N GLY A 321 12.99 9.70 -13.62
CA GLY A 321 13.98 9.21 -14.60
C GLY A 321 14.73 7.99 -14.09
N TYR A 322 14.91 7.02 -14.98
CA TYR A 322 15.52 5.73 -14.68
C TYR A 322 16.93 5.86 -14.11
N ASP A 323 17.81 6.61 -14.78
CA ASP A 323 19.23 6.71 -14.40
C ASP A 323 19.39 7.36 -13.01
N LEU A 324 18.58 8.38 -12.70
CA LEU A 324 18.60 9.06 -11.43
C LEU A 324 18.14 8.13 -10.29
N ILE A 325 17.07 7.38 -10.51
CA ILE A 325 16.58 6.42 -9.52
C ILE A 325 17.58 5.29 -9.30
N MET A 326 18.20 4.75 -10.35
CA MET A 326 19.24 3.72 -10.19
C MET A 326 20.47 4.26 -9.46
N LYS A 327 20.86 5.52 -9.69
CA LYS A 327 21.91 6.21 -8.91
C LYS A 327 21.52 6.32 -7.43
N ALA A 328 20.30 6.78 -7.14
CA ALA A 328 19.78 6.94 -5.79
C ALA A 328 19.73 5.59 -5.04
N TYR A 329 19.34 4.52 -5.70
CA TYR A 329 19.30 3.17 -5.09
C TYR A 329 20.68 2.62 -4.79
N LYS A 330 21.67 2.84 -5.69
CA LYS A 330 23.08 2.49 -5.40
C LYS A 330 23.61 3.25 -4.19
N GLU A 331 23.30 4.54 -4.10
CA GLU A 331 23.67 5.36 -2.94
C GLU A 331 22.95 4.89 -1.67
N ALA A 332 21.67 4.57 -1.74
CA ALA A 332 20.90 4.06 -0.60
C ALA A 332 21.50 2.75 -0.03
N ILE A 333 21.89 1.82 -0.90
CA ILE A 333 22.54 0.57 -0.49
C ILE A 333 23.88 0.84 0.18
N LYS A 334 24.71 1.70 -0.42
CA LYS A 334 26.02 2.09 0.11
C LYS A 334 25.90 2.75 1.50
N GLU A 335 24.91 3.61 1.66
CA GLU A 335 24.64 4.35 2.91
C GLU A 335 23.79 3.56 3.92
N ASN A 336 23.51 2.25 3.65
CA ASN A 336 22.74 1.35 4.51
C ASN A 336 21.33 1.83 4.84
N TYR A 337 20.64 2.44 3.88
CA TYR A 337 19.21 2.69 4.01
C TYR A 337 18.43 1.40 4.15
N LYS A 338 17.36 1.43 4.90
CA LYS A 338 16.45 0.31 5.07
C LYS A 338 15.36 0.32 4.00
N PHE A 339 15.03 -0.85 3.51
CA PHE A 339 14.12 -1.07 2.39
C PHE A 339 12.79 -1.65 2.85
N TYR A 340 11.77 -1.55 1.99
CA TYR A 340 10.43 -2.07 2.14
C TYR A 340 9.52 -1.29 3.11
N SER A 341 8.46 -1.95 3.60
CA SER A 341 7.32 -1.34 4.31
C SER A 341 7.70 -0.58 5.57
N TYR A 342 8.63 -1.12 6.36
CA TYR A 342 9.15 -0.50 7.58
C TYR A 342 10.51 0.19 7.37
N GLY A 343 10.97 0.25 6.14
CA GLY A 343 12.23 0.89 5.79
C GLY A 343 12.19 2.41 5.82
N ASP A 344 13.23 3.01 5.26
CA ASP A 344 13.40 4.45 5.16
C ASP A 344 12.58 5.05 4.02
N ALA A 345 12.56 6.39 3.94
CA ALA A 345 11.80 7.13 2.97
C ALA A 345 12.68 7.81 1.91
N MET A 346 12.08 8.07 0.75
CA MET A 346 12.60 8.90 -0.32
C MET A 346 11.61 10.03 -0.62
N LEU A 347 12.09 11.27 -0.70
CA LEU A 347 11.38 12.42 -1.25
C LEU A 347 11.95 12.71 -2.63
N ILE A 348 11.11 12.73 -3.65
CA ILE A 348 11.45 13.06 -5.03
C ILE A 348 10.83 14.42 -5.37
N ILE A 349 11.65 15.45 -5.68
CA ILE A 349 11.23 16.83 -5.95
C ILE A 349 11.88 17.43 -7.20
#